data_7345ac6fbb710beffff66683ede72629
#
_entry.id   7345ac6fbb710beffff66683ede72629
#
_cell.length_a   1.000
_cell.length_b   1.000
_cell.length_c   1.000
_cell.angle_alpha   90.00
_cell.angle_beta   90.00
_cell.angle_gamma   90.00
#
_symmetry.space_group_name_H-M   'P 1'
#
loop_
_entity.id
_entity.type
_entity.pdbx_description
1 polymer ?
#
loop_
_entity_poly.entity_id
_entity_poly.type
_entity_poly.pdbx_seq_one_letter_code
_entity_poly.pdbx_strand_id
1 'polypeptide(L)' 'LSQKLFTLNETSIISLLHREGQLSSNELLQRSEIPQDELALILLNLELKGMIKSTNGDGYMLS' A
#
# COMPACT_ATOMS: atom_id res chain seq x y z
N LEU A 1 5.94 19.71 13.42
CA LEU A 1 5.94 19.09 13.15
C LEU A 1 5.99 18.47 12.12
N SER A 2 6.49 18.12 11.58
CA SER A 2 6.66 17.69 10.56
C SER A 2 6.44 16.40 10.36
N GLN A 3 5.79 15.89 10.72
CA GLN A 3 5.63 14.71 10.57
C GLN A 3 5.16 14.31 9.37
N LYS A 4 5.41 13.32 8.86
CA LYS A 4 5.01 12.89 7.77
C LYS A 4 3.70 12.50 7.81
N LEU A 5 2.91 12.99 7.09
CA LEU A 5 1.54 12.71 7.08
C LEU A 5 1.21 11.78 5.95
N PHE A 6 0.43 10.77 6.22
CA PHE A 6 -0.04 9.87 5.19
C PHE A 6 -1.48 10.25 4.86
N THR A 7 -1.86 10.09 3.61
CA THR A 7 -3.25 10.31 3.25
C THR A 7 -4.08 9.17 3.81
N LEU A 8 -5.39 9.32 3.77
CA LEU A 8 -6.27 8.27 4.24
C LEU A 8 -6.09 7.01 3.42
N ASN A 9 -5.88 7.15 2.12
CA ASN A 9 -5.67 5.99 1.26
C ASN A 9 -4.38 5.28 1.60
N GLU A 10 -3.32 6.02 1.87
CA GLU A 10 -2.06 5.41 2.27
C GLU A 10 -2.21 4.67 3.58
N THR A 11 -2.91 5.27 4.53
CA THR A 11 -3.14 4.64 5.81
C THR A 11 -3.96 3.36 5.65
N SER A 12 -4.94 3.39 4.77
CA SER A 12 -5.74 2.20 4.50
C SER A 12 -4.91 1.04 3.97
N ILE A 13 -4.00 1.33 3.05
CA ILE A 13 -3.14 0.30 2.48
C ILE A 13 -2.22 -0.27 3.55
N ILE A 14 -1.62 0.59 4.35
CA ILE A 14 -0.74 0.15 5.42
C ILE A 14 -1.49 -0.74 6.40
N SER A 15 -2.71 -0.34 6.78
CA SER A 15 -3.51 -1.12 7.69
C SER A 15 -3.87 -2.48 7.12
N LEU A 16 -4.21 -2.53 5.83
CA LEU A 16 -4.53 -3.79 5.19
C LEU A 16 -3.32 -4.73 5.21
N LEU A 17 -2.16 -4.21 4.87
CA LEU A 17 -0.96 -5.03 4.85
C LEU A 17 -0.55 -5.47 6.24
N HIS A 18 -0.75 -4.60 7.22
CA HIS A 18 -0.43 -4.94 8.59
C HIS A 18 -1.32 -6.09 9.06
N ARG A 19 -2.59 -6.04 8.71
CA ARG A 19 -3.53 -7.04 9.17
C ARG A 19 -3.40 -8.36 8.41
N GLU A 20 -3.22 -8.28 7.09
CA GLU A 20 -3.18 -9.48 6.27
C GLU A 20 -1.79 -10.05 6.05
N GLY A 21 -0.77 -9.26 6.29
CA GLY A 21 0.61 -9.67 6.08
C GLY A 21 1.10 -9.40 4.69
N GLN A 22 0.49 -9.99 3.69
CA GLN A 22 0.92 -9.84 2.32
C GLN A 22 -0.30 -9.92 1.42
N LEU A 23 -0.40 -9.04 0.47
CA LEU A 23 -1.52 -9.03 -0.45
C LEU A 23 -1.01 -8.75 -1.85
N SER A 24 -1.65 -9.34 -2.85
CA SER A 24 -1.32 -9.04 -4.24
C SER A 24 -1.91 -7.68 -4.60
N SER A 25 -1.45 -7.11 -5.71
CA SER A 25 -1.99 -5.84 -6.15
C SER A 25 -3.48 -5.97 -6.46
N ASN A 26 -3.89 -7.11 -6.98
CA ASN A 26 -5.30 -7.33 -7.27
C ASN A 26 -6.13 -7.37 -5.98
N GLU A 27 -5.61 -8.01 -4.96
CA GLU A 27 -6.29 -8.05 -3.67
C GLU A 27 -6.36 -6.66 -3.04
N LEU A 28 -5.29 -5.89 -3.18
CA LEU A 28 -5.29 -4.53 -2.67
C LEU A 28 -6.33 -3.69 -3.40
N LEU A 29 -6.43 -3.87 -4.72
CA LEU A 29 -7.41 -3.13 -5.50
C LEU A 29 -8.82 -3.45 -5.03
N GLN A 30 -9.11 -4.71 -4.82
CA GLN A 30 -10.46 -5.11 -4.43
C GLN A 30 -10.79 -4.69 -3.00
N ARG A 31 -9.87 -4.87 -2.09
CA ARG A 31 -10.15 -4.59 -0.68
C ARG A 31 -10.13 -3.13 -0.33
N SER A 32 -9.29 -2.35 -1.00
CA SER A 32 -9.18 -0.95 -0.68
C SER A 32 -10.25 -0.10 -1.33
N GLU A 33 -10.82 -0.62 -2.42
CA GLU A 33 -11.81 0.13 -3.19
C GLU A 33 -11.24 1.44 -3.75
N ILE A 34 -9.95 1.49 -3.93
CA ILE A 34 -9.29 2.65 -4.51
C ILE A 34 -9.16 2.42 -6.01
N PRO A 35 -9.42 3.42 -6.84
CA PRO A 35 -9.28 3.25 -8.29
C PRO A 35 -7.87 2.82 -8.65
N GLN A 36 -7.75 2.04 -9.71
CA GLN A 36 -6.49 1.42 -10.08
C GLN A 36 -5.38 2.43 -10.30
N ASP A 37 -5.67 3.52 -10.99
CA ASP A 37 -4.66 4.53 -11.28
C ASP A 37 -4.14 5.15 -9.99
N GLU A 38 -5.03 5.43 -9.10
CA GLU A 38 -4.67 6.05 -7.83
C GLU A 38 -3.92 5.05 -6.95
N LEU A 39 -4.36 3.81 -6.95
CA LEU A 39 -3.70 2.78 -6.16
C LEU A 39 -2.25 2.60 -6.61
N ALA A 40 -2.01 2.60 -7.92
CA ALA A 40 -0.65 2.45 -8.43
C ALA A 40 0.26 3.55 -7.91
N LEU A 41 -0.22 4.79 -7.88
CA LEU A 41 0.56 5.90 -7.36
C LEU A 41 0.80 5.77 -5.86
N ILE A 42 -0.20 5.31 -5.13
CA ILE A 42 -0.08 5.14 -3.70
C ILE A 42 0.96 4.08 -3.38
N LEU A 43 0.92 2.97 -4.10
CA LEU A 43 1.87 1.90 -3.86
C LEU A 43 3.29 2.34 -4.18
N LEU A 44 3.46 3.10 -5.27
CA LEU A 44 4.77 3.61 -5.61
C LEU A 44 5.27 4.56 -4.53
N ASN A 45 4.43 5.46 -4.06
CA ASN A 45 4.84 6.39 -3.03
C ASN A 45 5.21 5.70 -1.74
N LEU A 46 4.45 4.69 -1.33
CA LEU A 46 4.75 3.96 -0.12
C LEU A 46 6.05 3.17 -0.24
N GLU A 47 6.32 2.65 -1.43
CA GLU A 47 7.58 1.96 -1.67
C GLU A 47 8.74 2.93 -1.57
N LEU A 48 8.60 4.11 -2.17
CA LEU A 48 9.66 5.11 -2.12
C LEU A 48 9.93 5.61 -0.71
N LYS A 49 8.89 5.62 0.12
CA LYS A 49 9.05 6.02 1.51
C LYS A 49 9.59 4.89 2.36
N GLY A 50 9.75 3.71 1.81
CA GLY A 50 10.26 2.57 2.55
C GLY A 50 9.25 1.92 3.48
N MET A 51 7.97 2.20 3.27
CA MET A 51 6.92 1.64 4.12
C MET A 51 6.47 0.26 3.68
N ILE A 52 6.55 -0.02 2.40
CA ILE A 52 6.18 -1.32 1.87
C ILE A 52 7.24 -1.78 0.88
N LYS A 53 7.22 -3.04 0.56
CA LYS A 53 8.12 -3.60 -0.44
C LYS A 53 7.37 -4.62 -1.27
N SER A 54 7.87 -4.85 -2.48
CA SER A 54 7.30 -5.84 -3.36
C SER A 54 7.78 -7.22 -2.94
N THR A 55 6.94 -8.20 -3.08
CA THR A 55 7.33 -9.59 -2.83
C THR A 55 7.56 -10.25 -4.16
N ASN A 56 8.02 -11.48 -4.13
CA ASN A 56 8.19 -12.22 -5.37
C ASN A 56 6.82 -12.36 -5.99
N GLY A 57 6.72 -12.10 -7.25
CA GLY A 57 5.45 -12.15 -7.93
C GLY A 57 4.77 -10.81 -7.86
N ASP A 58 3.50 -10.80 -7.55
CA ASP A 58 2.71 -9.60 -7.68
C ASP A 58 2.22 -9.07 -6.35
N GLY A 59 2.94 -9.30 -5.30
CA GLY A 59 2.46 -8.94 -3.98
C GLY A 59 3.21 -7.80 -3.34
N TYR A 60 2.66 -7.33 -2.23
CA TYR A 60 3.27 -6.29 -1.42
C TYR A 60 3.15 -6.65 0.05
N MET A 61 4.08 -6.16 0.84
CA MET A 61 4.03 -6.36 2.29
C MET A 61 4.72 -5.17 2.95
N LEU A 62 4.52 -5.03 4.24
CA LEU A 62 5.20 -3.95 4.96
C LEU A 62 6.69 -4.24 5.02
N SER A 63 7.47 -3.19 4.94
CA SER A 63 8.92 -3.30 5.00
C SER A 63 9.41 -3.66 6.38
#